data_771235fe940f5eec23a0de1cb6d98f99
#
_entry.id   771235fe940f5eec23a0de1cb6d98f99
#
_cell.length_a   1.000
_cell.length_b   1.000
_cell.length_c   1.000
_cell.angle_alpha   90.00
_cell.angle_beta   90.00
_cell.angle_gamma   90.00
#
_symmetry.space_group_name_H-M   'P 1'
#
loop_
_entity.id
_entity.type
_entity.pdbx_description
1 polymer ?
#
loop_
_entity_poly.entity_id
_entity_poly.type
_entity_poly.pdbx_seq_one_letter_code
_entity_poly.pdbx_strand_id
1 'polypeptide(L)'
;MLPAFDKKTGDLNVIIETPKGSRNKFAYDETTGLFWLSKLLPAGMAFPYSFGFIPSTRAGDGDPVDVMMIYDEPLFPGILVPSRLIGGLKARQSEGGKMKQNDRLFTVPILPQEYSPPRHLRDLDKHLLHEIKDFFITYQRLMGKKFEIHGEFGPKEAKLLVQKSLKK
;
A
#
# COMPACT_ATOMS: atom_id res chain seq x y z
N MET A 1 9.94 -3.78 18.47
CA MET A 1 9.44 -3.30 17.13
C MET A 1 8.64 -4.43 16.51
N LEU A 2 7.47 -4.14 15.94
CA LEU A 2 6.61 -5.13 15.27
C LEU A 2 7.30 -5.65 13.99
N PRO A 3 7.47 -6.98 13.82
CA PRO A 3 8.11 -7.51 12.61
C PRO A 3 7.19 -7.38 11.38
N ALA A 4 7.78 -7.38 10.18
CA ALA A 4 7.02 -7.37 8.92
C ALA A 4 6.16 -8.63 8.74
N PHE A 5 6.65 -9.77 9.19
CA PHE A 5 5.92 -11.04 9.15
C PHE A 5 5.74 -11.57 10.57
N ASP A 6 4.53 -12.04 10.87
CA ASP A 6 4.27 -12.74 12.13
C ASP A 6 5.14 -14.01 12.22
N LYS A 7 5.80 -14.21 13.35
CA LYS A 7 6.76 -15.33 13.54
C LYS A 7 6.07 -16.70 13.65
N LYS A 8 4.79 -16.73 14.04
CA LYS A 8 4.05 -17.98 14.25
C LYS A 8 3.28 -18.39 13.01
N THR A 9 2.56 -17.44 12.38
CA THR A 9 1.69 -17.72 11.24
C THR A 9 2.38 -17.48 9.90
N GLY A 10 3.40 -16.62 9.85
CA GLY A 10 4.04 -16.18 8.62
C GLY A 10 3.23 -15.13 7.84
N ASP A 11 2.12 -14.65 8.40
CA ASP A 11 1.29 -13.62 7.81
C ASP A 11 2.01 -12.27 7.77
N LEU A 12 1.67 -11.45 6.79
CA LEU A 12 2.19 -10.09 6.70
C LEU A 12 1.48 -9.19 7.71
N ASN A 13 2.24 -8.44 8.48
CA ASN A 13 1.71 -7.39 9.33
C ASN A 13 1.58 -6.09 8.53
N VAL A 14 0.38 -5.51 8.50
CA VAL A 14 0.11 -4.20 7.91
C VAL A 14 -0.47 -3.28 8.96
N ILE A 15 0.07 -2.08 9.08
CA ILE A 15 -0.50 -1.01 9.91
C ILE A 15 -1.21 -0.03 8.98
N ILE A 16 -2.48 0.24 9.24
CA ILE A 16 -3.28 1.16 8.43
C ILE A 16 -2.95 2.60 8.80
N GLU A 17 -2.79 3.44 7.76
CA GLU A 17 -2.58 4.90 7.91
C GLU A 17 -3.80 5.70 7.46
N THR A 18 -4.32 5.37 6.27
CA THR A 18 -5.39 6.16 5.64
C THR A 18 -6.57 5.27 5.30
N PRO A 19 -7.78 5.58 5.78
CA PRO A 19 -8.99 4.80 5.50
C PRO A 19 -9.43 4.91 4.03
N LYS A 20 -10.08 3.85 3.52
CA LYS A 20 -10.90 3.90 2.29
C LYS A 20 -11.92 5.04 2.38
N GLY A 21 -12.10 5.77 1.29
CA GLY A 21 -13.05 6.88 1.18
C GLY A 21 -12.55 8.19 1.78
N SER A 22 -11.40 8.20 2.44
CA SER A 22 -10.82 9.41 3.01
C SER A 22 -10.26 10.32 1.91
N ARG A 23 -10.54 11.60 2.02
CA ARG A 23 -9.85 12.67 1.29
C ARG A 23 -8.57 13.12 2.01
N ASN A 24 -8.52 12.91 3.34
CA ASN A 24 -7.32 13.18 4.13
C ASN A 24 -6.33 12.03 3.97
N LYS A 25 -5.05 12.35 3.71
CA LYS A 25 -3.96 11.40 3.83
C LYS A 25 -3.34 11.53 5.21
N PHE A 26 -3.34 10.45 5.97
CA PHE A 26 -2.60 10.34 7.21
C PHE A 26 -1.29 9.60 6.96
N ALA A 27 -0.30 9.86 7.79
CA ALA A 27 0.99 9.18 7.79
C ALA A 27 1.45 8.91 9.22
N TYR A 28 2.18 7.83 9.41
CA TYR A 28 2.81 7.49 10.69
C TYR A 28 4.19 8.16 10.79
N ASP A 29 4.45 8.79 11.90
CA ASP A 29 5.77 9.34 12.24
C ASP A 29 6.47 8.39 13.24
N GLU A 30 7.53 7.71 12.78
CA GLU A 30 8.32 6.80 13.61
C GLU A 30 8.98 7.50 14.81
N THR A 31 9.25 8.82 14.70
CA THR A 31 9.94 9.58 15.75
C THR A 31 9.01 9.88 16.93
N THR A 32 7.79 10.28 16.64
CA THR A 32 6.79 10.64 17.66
C THR A 32 5.88 9.47 18.04
N GLY A 33 5.80 8.45 17.20
CA GLY A 33 4.86 7.32 17.37
C GLY A 33 3.41 7.69 17.11
N LEU A 34 3.15 8.82 16.43
CA LEU A 34 1.82 9.33 16.17
C LEU A 34 1.46 9.29 14.69
N PHE A 35 0.15 9.24 14.42
CA PHE A 35 -0.40 9.48 13.09
C PHE A 35 -0.74 10.97 12.97
N TRP A 36 -0.40 11.56 11.83
CA TRP A 36 -0.63 12.98 11.57
C TRP A 36 -1.30 13.19 10.21
N LEU A 37 -2.00 14.32 10.07
CA LEU A 37 -2.60 14.74 8.80
C LEU A 37 -1.50 15.22 7.85
N SER A 38 -1.13 14.37 6.90
CA SER A 38 0.00 14.62 6.00
C SER A 38 -0.41 15.47 4.80
N LYS A 39 -1.54 15.17 4.17
CA LYS A 39 -2.01 15.84 2.94
C LYS A 39 -3.52 15.79 2.84
N LEU A 40 -4.06 16.69 2.02
CA LEU A 40 -5.44 16.68 1.57
C LEU A 40 -5.45 16.40 0.06
N LEU A 41 -6.23 15.40 -0.37
CA LEU A 41 -6.42 15.13 -1.78
C LEU A 41 -7.24 16.26 -2.43
N PRO A 42 -7.04 16.51 -3.74
CA PRO A 42 -7.87 17.47 -4.49
C PRO A 42 -9.36 17.16 -4.36
N ALA A 43 -10.19 18.19 -4.55
CA ALA A 43 -11.64 18.03 -4.48
C ALA A 43 -12.12 16.96 -5.48
N GLY A 44 -13.03 16.09 -5.02
CA GLY A 44 -13.56 14.98 -5.81
C GLY A 44 -12.68 13.72 -5.80
N MET A 45 -11.50 13.74 -5.18
CA MET A 45 -10.67 12.54 -4.99
C MET A 45 -10.80 11.98 -3.57
N ALA A 46 -10.83 10.66 -3.49
CA ALA A 46 -10.73 9.92 -2.23
C ALA A 46 -9.90 8.65 -2.46
N PHE A 47 -9.30 8.13 -1.39
CA PHE A 47 -8.59 6.87 -1.47
C PHE A 47 -9.56 5.73 -1.80
N PRO A 48 -9.35 4.97 -2.89
CA PRO A 48 -10.28 3.91 -3.31
C PRO A 48 -10.29 2.73 -2.35
N TYR A 49 -9.19 2.52 -1.64
CA TYR A 49 -8.99 1.52 -0.60
C TYR A 49 -8.14 2.09 0.53
N SER A 50 -8.15 1.40 1.68
CA SER A 50 -7.28 1.79 2.79
C SER A 50 -5.82 1.61 2.41
N PHE A 51 -4.99 2.57 2.83
CA PHE A 51 -3.54 2.52 2.70
C PHE A 51 -2.91 2.23 4.05
N GLY A 52 -1.78 1.57 4.03
CA GLY A 52 -0.98 1.33 5.20
C GLY A 52 0.46 1.04 4.84
N PHE A 53 1.22 0.62 5.81
CA PHE A 53 2.64 0.27 5.63
C PHE A 53 2.98 -1.05 6.32
N ILE A 54 4.09 -1.63 5.88
CA ILE A 54 4.65 -2.84 6.46
C ILE A 54 5.71 -2.43 7.50
N PRO A 55 5.51 -2.76 8.79
CA PRO A 55 6.47 -2.40 9.84
C PRO A 55 7.83 -3.10 9.63
N SER A 56 8.89 -2.54 10.21
CA SER A 56 10.26 -3.05 10.10
C SER A 56 10.77 -3.22 8.66
N THR A 57 10.26 -2.40 7.72
CA THR A 57 10.75 -2.31 6.35
C THR A 57 11.28 -0.91 6.05
N ARG A 58 12.05 -0.79 4.97
CA ARG A 58 12.52 0.47 4.42
C ARG A 58 12.53 0.39 2.90
N ALA A 59 11.74 1.24 2.26
CA ALA A 59 11.72 1.43 0.81
C ALA A 59 12.89 2.30 0.33
N GLY A 60 13.02 2.49 -0.97
CA GLY A 60 14.11 3.25 -1.57
C GLY A 60 14.13 4.75 -1.24
N ASP A 61 13.01 5.31 -0.81
CA ASP A 61 12.85 6.68 -0.32
C ASP A 61 13.17 6.86 1.18
N GLY A 62 13.38 5.74 1.90
CA GLY A 62 13.70 5.71 3.32
C GLY A 62 12.50 5.46 4.23
N ASP A 63 11.29 5.55 3.71
CA ASP A 63 10.05 5.27 4.43
C ASP A 63 9.75 3.76 4.50
N PRO A 64 8.87 3.31 5.40
CA PRO A 64 8.35 1.95 5.37
C PRO A 64 7.69 1.63 4.01
N VAL A 65 7.66 0.35 3.63
CA VAL A 65 7.03 -0.08 2.38
C VAL A 65 5.52 0.10 2.44
N ASP A 66 4.99 0.93 1.54
CA ASP A 66 3.57 1.19 1.39
C ASP A 66 2.80 0.02 0.80
N VAL A 67 1.57 -0.17 1.26
CA VAL A 67 0.61 -1.13 0.69
C VAL A 67 -0.78 -0.55 0.57
N MET A 68 -1.52 -0.98 -0.45
CA MET A 68 -2.96 -0.78 -0.55
C MET A 68 -3.68 -2.06 -0.10
N MET A 69 -4.60 -1.92 0.82
CA MET A 69 -5.42 -3.02 1.37
C MET A 69 -6.70 -3.16 0.56
N ILE A 70 -6.80 -4.20 -0.27
CA ILE A 70 -8.01 -4.49 -1.05
C ILE A 70 -9.04 -5.13 -0.12
N TYR A 71 -9.88 -4.28 0.44
CA TYR A 71 -10.95 -4.63 1.36
C TYR A 71 -12.03 -3.54 1.32
N ASP A 72 -13.30 -3.95 1.27
CA ASP A 72 -14.38 -3.03 0.97
C ASP A 72 -14.75 -2.08 2.12
N GLU A 73 -14.54 -2.50 3.36
CA GLU A 73 -14.81 -1.67 4.51
C GLU A 73 -13.63 -0.75 4.85
N PRO A 74 -13.89 0.49 5.27
CA PRO A 74 -12.83 1.38 5.74
C PRO A 74 -12.21 0.86 7.05
N LEU A 75 -10.88 0.94 7.12
CA LEU A 75 -10.11 0.52 8.30
C LEU A 75 -9.54 1.74 9.02
N PHE A 76 -9.55 1.73 10.35
CA PHE A 76 -9.07 2.86 11.15
C PHE A 76 -7.54 3.00 11.12
N PRO A 77 -7.00 4.23 11.14
CA PRO A 77 -5.57 4.45 11.33
C PRO A 77 -5.06 3.84 12.64
N GLY A 78 -3.89 3.22 12.59
CA GLY A 78 -3.22 2.64 13.75
C GLY A 78 -3.54 1.18 14.03
N ILE A 79 -4.53 0.58 13.34
CA ILE A 79 -4.81 -0.84 13.55
C ILE A 79 -3.80 -1.73 12.82
N LEU A 80 -3.46 -2.84 13.46
CA LEU A 80 -2.71 -3.93 12.86
C LEU A 80 -3.67 -4.88 12.14
N VAL A 81 -3.39 -5.15 10.86
CA VAL A 81 -4.18 -6.09 10.06
C VAL A 81 -3.27 -7.23 9.58
N PRO A 82 -3.44 -8.46 10.10
CA PRO A 82 -2.82 -9.64 9.49
C PRO A 82 -3.27 -9.78 8.04
N SER A 83 -2.32 -9.93 7.13
CA SER A 83 -2.60 -9.75 5.70
C SER A 83 -1.85 -10.73 4.83
N ARG A 84 -2.30 -10.88 3.60
CA ARG A 84 -1.63 -11.62 2.54
C ARG A 84 -1.37 -10.72 1.34
N LEU A 85 -0.15 -10.78 0.81
CA LEU A 85 0.20 -10.14 -0.46
C LEU A 85 -0.51 -10.84 -1.63
N ILE A 86 -1.08 -10.04 -2.54
CA ILE A 86 -1.70 -10.54 -3.77
C ILE A 86 -0.95 -10.13 -5.03
N GLY A 87 0.04 -9.26 -4.91
CA GLY A 87 0.88 -8.79 -6.01
C GLY A 87 1.16 -7.30 -5.91
N GLY A 88 1.47 -6.69 -7.05
CA GLY A 88 1.79 -5.27 -7.13
C GLY A 88 1.85 -4.74 -8.55
N LEU A 89 2.05 -3.43 -8.66
CA LEU A 89 2.30 -2.70 -9.90
C LEU A 89 3.78 -2.30 -9.94
N LYS A 90 4.45 -2.63 -11.07
CA LYS A 90 5.76 -2.07 -11.37
C LYS A 90 5.58 -0.63 -11.79
N ALA A 91 6.14 0.28 -11.03
CA ALA A 91 5.95 1.70 -11.28
C ALA A 91 7.21 2.53 -11.05
N ARG A 92 7.25 3.69 -11.69
CA ARG A 92 8.27 4.71 -11.50
C ARG A 92 7.60 6.05 -11.22
N GLN A 93 8.22 6.84 -10.37
CA GLN A 93 7.73 8.15 -9.97
C GLN A 93 8.84 9.19 -10.09
N SER A 94 8.48 10.40 -10.55
CA SER A 94 9.43 11.51 -10.59
C SER A 94 9.70 12.03 -9.17
N GLU A 95 10.98 12.20 -8.88
CA GLU A 95 11.46 12.77 -7.63
C GLU A 95 12.77 13.51 -7.89
N GLY A 96 12.84 14.80 -7.55
CA GLY A 96 14.02 15.61 -7.80
C GLY A 96 14.44 15.66 -9.28
N GLY A 97 13.50 15.66 -10.21
CA GLY A 97 13.75 15.68 -11.66
C GLY A 97 14.17 14.34 -12.26
N LYS A 98 14.24 13.27 -11.47
CA LYS A 98 14.60 11.92 -11.94
C LYS A 98 13.46 10.94 -11.71
N MET A 99 13.34 9.93 -12.58
CA MET A 99 12.40 8.82 -12.40
C MET A 99 13.03 7.74 -11.52
N LYS A 100 12.43 7.50 -10.34
CA LYS A 100 12.82 6.44 -9.40
C LYS A 100 11.79 5.32 -9.40
N GLN A 101 12.23 4.10 -9.14
CA GLN A 101 11.32 2.97 -8.94
C GLN A 101 10.49 3.20 -7.68
N ASN A 102 9.19 3.00 -7.82
CA ASN A 102 8.22 3.16 -6.74
C ASN A 102 7.03 2.22 -6.96
N ASP A 103 7.29 0.93 -6.79
CA ASP A 103 6.29 -0.11 -6.94
C ASP A 103 5.16 0.04 -5.91
N ARG A 104 3.97 -0.42 -6.26
CA ARG A 104 2.80 -0.41 -5.38
C ARG A 104 2.41 -1.84 -5.03
N LEU A 105 2.42 -2.18 -3.76
CA LEU A 105 2.04 -3.50 -3.27
C LEU A 105 0.56 -3.52 -2.88
N PHE A 106 -0.06 -4.69 -3.09
CA PHE A 106 -1.46 -4.92 -2.74
C PHE A 106 -1.59 -6.11 -1.79
N THR A 107 -2.44 -5.92 -0.80
CA THR A 107 -2.72 -6.92 0.23
C THR A 107 -4.22 -7.12 0.39
N VAL A 108 -4.60 -8.23 0.99
CA VAL A 108 -5.95 -8.51 1.49
C VAL A 108 -5.86 -8.89 2.96
N PRO A 109 -6.87 -8.56 3.79
CA PRO A 109 -6.87 -8.97 5.19
C PRO A 109 -7.07 -10.49 5.31
N ILE A 110 -6.52 -11.07 6.38
CA ILE A 110 -6.81 -12.44 6.81
C ILE A 110 -7.84 -12.34 7.91
N LEU A 111 -9.06 -12.79 7.65
CA LEU A 111 -10.19 -12.71 8.58
C LEU A 111 -10.59 -14.11 9.05
N PRO A 112 -11.06 -14.25 10.31
CA PRO A 112 -11.50 -15.55 10.85
C PRO A 112 -12.83 -16.05 10.28
N GLN A 113 -13.62 -15.17 9.65
CA GLN A 113 -14.91 -15.49 9.03
C GLN A 113 -14.70 -16.11 7.64
N GLU A 114 -15.76 -16.75 7.10
CA GLU A 114 -15.80 -17.17 5.72
C GLU A 114 -15.68 -15.94 4.79
N TYR A 115 -14.46 -15.66 4.40
CA TYR A 115 -14.09 -14.58 3.51
C TYR A 115 -13.15 -15.16 2.46
N SER A 116 -13.52 -15.02 1.20
CA SER A 116 -12.76 -15.55 0.06
C SER A 116 -12.13 -14.42 -0.75
N PRO A 117 -11.06 -13.78 -0.22
CA PRO A 117 -10.40 -12.69 -0.91
C PRO A 117 -9.59 -13.18 -2.12
N PRO A 118 -9.32 -12.30 -3.08
CA PRO A 118 -8.44 -12.61 -4.21
C PRO A 118 -7.07 -13.10 -3.73
N ARG A 119 -6.49 -14.05 -4.46
CA ARG A 119 -5.14 -14.59 -4.16
C ARG A 119 -4.05 -13.95 -4.98
N HIS A 120 -4.43 -13.38 -6.13
CA HIS A 120 -3.55 -12.68 -7.05
C HIS A 120 -4.17 -11.36 -7.50
N LEU A 121 -3.34 -10.40 -7.87
CA LEU A 121 -3.81 -9.13 -8.42
C LEU A 121 -4.68 -9.34 -9.67
N ARG A 122 -4.36 -10.32 -10.51
CA ARG A 122 -5.14 -10.70 -11.71
C ARG A 122 -6.52 -11.27 -11.42
N ASP A 123 -6.81 -11.66 -10.17
CA ASP A 123 -8.13 -12.16 -9.77
C ASP A 123 -9.10 -11.01 -9.49
N LEU A 124 -8.60 -9.77 -9.41
CA LEU A 124 -9.44 -8.59 -9.32
C LEU A 124 -10.19 -8.36 -10.63
N ASP A 125 -11.38 -7.79 -10.52
CA ASP A 125 -12.09 -7.30 -11.69
C ASP A 125 -11.21 -6.34 -12.49
N LYS A 126 -11.19 -6.49 -13.82
CA LYS A 126 -10.32 -5.69 -14.70
C LYS A 126 -10.63 -4.21 -14.65
N HIS A 127 -11.92 -3.87 -14.51
CA HIS A 127 -12.34 -2.47 -14.40
C HIS A 127 -11.85 -1.85 -13.09
N LEU A 128 -12.02 -2.58 -11.99
CA LEU A 128 -11.49 -2.16 -10.68
C LEU A 128 -9.98 -1.94 -10.72
N LEU A 129 -9.23 -2.87 -11.32
CA LEU A 129 -7.77 -2.73 -11.43
C LEU A 129 -7.38 -1.51 -12.28
N HIS A 130 -8.16 -1.21 -13.32
CA HIS A 130 -7.98 -0.01 -14.15
C HIS A 130 -8.23 1.27 -13.34
N GLU A 131 -9.32 1.34 -12.59
CA GLU A 131 -9.61 2.46 -11.69
C GLU A 131 -8.51 2.71 -10.65
N ILE A 132 -7.96 1.64 -10.07
CA ILE A 132 -6.83 1.74 -9.14
C ILE A 132 -5.60 2.34 -9.83
N LYS A 133 -5.28 1.90 -11.04
CA LYS A 133 -4.16 2.45 -11.81
C LYS A 133 -4.37 3.94 -12.12
N ASP A 134 -5.55 4.30 -12.57
CA ASP A 134 -5.92 5.69 -12.86
C ASP A 134 -5.88 6.57 -11.61
N PHE A 135 -6.29 6.04 -10.47
CA PHE A 135 -6.16 6.74 -9.19
C PHE A 135 -4.70 7.11 -8.93
N PHE A 136 -3.76 6.16 -9.02
CA PHE A 136 -2.33 6.45 -8.77
C PHE A 136 -1.77 7.48 -9.75
N ILE A 137 -2.07 7.34 -11.04
CA ILE A 137 -1.58 8.26 -12.07
C ILE A 137 -2.13 9.66 -11.84
N THR A 138 -3.43 9.78 -11.61
CA THR A 138 -4.12 11.07 -11.41
C THR A 138 -3.70 11.72 -10.11
N TYR A 139 -3.65 10.96 -9.01
CA TYR A 139 -3.20 11.45 -7.71
C TYR A 139 -1.80 12.04 -7.78
N GLN A 140 -0.85 11.31 -8.35
CA GLN A 140 0.53 11.76 -8.45
C GLN A 140 0.66 12.99 -9.38
N ARG A 141 -0.06 13.01 -10.50
CA ARG A 141 -0.10 14.15 -11.41
C ARG A 141 -0.59 15.42 -10.72
N LEU A 142 -1.66 15.32 -9.94
CA LEU A 142 -2.21 16.46 -9.19
C LEU A 142 -1.30 16.92 -8.05
N MET A 143 -0.40 16.04 -7.59
CA MET A 143 0.67 16.37 -6.64
C MET A 143 1.95 16.88 -7.33
N GLY A 144 1.90 17.17 -8.64
CA GLY A 144 3.04 17.67 -9.40
C GLY A 144 4.09 16.62 -9.75
N LYS A 145 3.77 15.34 -9.66
CA LYS A 145 4.67 14.22 -9.95
C LYS A 145 4.22 13.44 -11.17
N LYS A 146 5.18 12.92 -11.93
CA LYS A 146 4.92 11.94 -12.99
C LYS A 146 4.93 10.54 -12.36
N PHE A 147 3.96 9.72 -12.74
CA PHE A 147 3.86 8.33 -12.30
C PHE A 147 3.58 7.44 -13.52
N GLU A 148 4.41 6.42 -13.70
CA GLU A 148 4.34 5.52 -14.84
C GLU A 148 4.24 4.08 -14.35
N ILE A 149 3.25 3.34 -14.90
CA ILE A 149 3.05 1.92 -14.61
C ILE A 149 3.62 1.12 -15.77
N HIS A 150 4.53 0.19 -15.48
CA HIS A 150 5.23 -0.62 -16.47
C HIS A 150 4.80 -2.09 -16.48
N GLY A 151 3.92 -2.50 -15.57
CA GLY A 151 3.43 -3.87 -15.51
C GLY A 151 2.90 -4.25 -14.15
N GLU A 152 2.60 -5.52 -14.02
CA GLU A 152 2.05 -6.14 -12.82
C GLU A 152 2.94 -7.32 -12.41
N PHE A 153 2.93 -7.67 -11.14
CA PHE A 153 3.60 -8.85 -10.61
C PHE A 153 2.76 -9.55 -9.55
N GLY A 154 3.03 -10.84 -9.38
CA GLY A 154 2.28 -11.68 -8.46
C GLY A 154 2.80 -11.65 -7.02
N PRO A 155 2.14 -12.42 -6.11
CA PRO A 155 2.44 -12.42 -4.68
C PRO A 155 3.85 -12.92 -4.34
N LYS A 156 4.43 -13.83 -5.13
CA LYS A 156 5.81 -14.31 -4.90
C LYS A 156 6.84 -13.19 -5.07
N GLU A 157 6.73 -12.39 -6.13
CA GLU A 157 7.61 -11.25 -6.38
C GLU A 157 7.39 -10.17 -5.33
N ALA A 158 6.11 -9.89 -4.97
CA ALA A 158 5.77 -8.97 -3.89
C ALA A 158 6.43 -9.36 -2.56
N LYS A 159 6.39 -10.65 -2.20
CA LYS A 159 7.05 -11.16 -0.98
C LYS A 159 8.56 -10.95 -1.01
N LEU A 160 9.20 -11.21 -2.15
CA LEU A 160 10.64 -10.97 -2.31
C LEU A 160 11.01 -9.50 -2.15
N LEU A 161 10.19 -8.58 -2.67
CA LEU A 161 10.39 -7.13 -2.48
C LEU A 161 10.33 -6.75 -1.00
N VAL A 162 9.32 -7.23 -0.27
CA VAL A 162 9.22 -7.00 1.17
C VAL A 162 10.43 -7.56 1.92
N GLN A 163 10.86 -8.79 1.61
CA GLN A 163 12.03 -9.42 2.24
C GLN A 163 13.31 -8.62 2.02
N LYS A 164 13.51 -8.07 0.81
CA LYS A 164 14.68 -7.20 0.50
C LYS A 164 14.62 -5.86 1.23
N SER A 165 13.45 -5.40 1.61
CA SER A 165 13.22 -4.13 2.30
C SER A 165 13.26 -4.24 3.83
N LEU A 166 13.47 -5.44 4.40
CA LEU A 166 13.55 -5.61 5.85
C LEU A 166 14.70 -4.78 6.44
N LYS A 167 14.40 -4.03 7.50
CA LYS A 167 15.43 -3.36 8.32
C LYS A 167 16.33 -4.42 8.96
N LYS A 168 17.63 -4.27 8.79
CA LYS A 168 18.63 -5.12 9.40
C LYS A 168 18.79 -4.79 10.89
#